data_42e2cb1f6d815867cfc74f523db800a2
#
_entry.id   42e2cb1f6d815867cfc74f523db800a2
#
_cell.length_a   1.000
_cell.length_b   1.000
_cell.length_c   1.000
_cell.angle_alpha   90.00
_cell.angle_beta   90.00
_cell.angle_gamma   90.00
#
_symmetry.space_group_name_H-M   'P 1'
#
loop_
_entity.id
_entity.type
_entity.pdbx_description
1 polymer ?
#
loop_
_entity_poly.entity_id
_entity_poly.type
_entity_poly.pdbx_seq_one_letter_code
_entity_poly.pdbx_strand_id
1 'polypeptide(L)'
;CYRHLPKVCSKVKRSNRIKTFWGDAFKSIREIEDSKYDKIFVDLNDDQYCIDLARKNMKGLQRILKKGGVITAQVGSYDKKPKQVDNWCKVLSKSFGNVKLSGAYIPSFDCNWNFASSIMK
;
A
#
# COMPACT_ATOMS: atom_id res chain seq x y z
N CYS A 1 17.45 1.06 -9.04
CA CYS A 1 17.86 1.97 -7.93
C CYS A 1 19.26 1.67 -7.42
N TYR A 2 19.59 0.42 -6.98
CA TYR A 2 20.90 0.11 -6.39
C TYR A 2 22.09 0.46 -7.28
N ARG A 3 21.98 0.27 -8.58
CA ARG A 3 23.04 0.56 -9.55
C ARG A 3 23.19 2.05 -9.83
N HIS A 4 22.09 2.79 -9.90
CA HIS A 4 22.05 4.18 -10.37
C HIS A 4 21.93 5.21 -9.23
N LEU A 5 21.50 4.77 -8.03
CA LEU A 5 21.33 5.60 -6.85
C LEU A 5 22.06 4.98 -5.63
N PRO A 6 23.37 4.72 -5.72
CA PRO A 6 24.09 4.00 -4.67
C PRO A 6 24.10 4.76 -3.33
N LYS A 7 24.16 6.09 -3.35
CA LYS A 7 24.16 6.91 -2.12
C LYS A 7 22.84 6.77 -1.34
N VAL A 8 21.72 6.63 -2.03
CA VAL A 8 20.38 6.47 -1.43
C VAL A 8 20.13 5.02 -1.01
N CYS A 9 20.49 4.07 -1.88
CA CYS A 9 20.10 2.67 -1.71
C CYS A 9 21.14 1.79 -0.99
N SER A 10 22.36 2.29 -0.74
CA SER A 10 23.43 1.46 -0.16
C SER A 10 23.12 0.98 1.26
N LYS A 11 22.45 1.80 2.08
CA LYS A 11 22.03 1.41 3.44
C LYS A 11 20.99 0.30 3.40
N VAL A 12 20.03 0.37 2.46
CA VAL A 12 19.00 -0.66 2.26
C VAL A 12 19.64 -1.98 1.86
N LYS A 13 20.54 -1.97 0.88
CA LYS A 13 21.23 -3.17 0.39
C LYS A 13 22.05 -3.88 1.47
N ARG A 14 22.64 -3.12 2.40
CA ARG A 14 23.49 -3.66 3.48
C ARG A 14 22.74 -3.99 4.77
N SER A 15 21.48 -3.64 4.86
CA SER A 15 20.68 -3.86 6.07
C SER A 15 20.18 -5.31 6.14
N ASN A 16 20.48 -6.02 7.22
CA ASN A 16 19.91 -7.32 7.54
C ASN A 16 18.44 -7.25 8.02
N ARG A 17 17.93 -6.03 8.28
CA ARG A 17 16.54 -5.79 8.70
C ARG A 17 15.58 -5.66 7.53
N ILE A 18 16.09 -5.58 6.29
CA ILE A 18 15.28 -5.40 5.06
C ILE A 18 15.41 -6.66 4.22
N LYS A 19 14.27 -7.25 3.89
CA LYS A 19 14.17 -8.35 2.93
C LYS A 19 13.48 -7.83 1.67
N THR A 20 14.09 -8.03 0.53
CA THR A 20 13.54 -7.65 -0.78
C THR A 20 13.12 -8.88 -1.54
N PHE A 21 11.89 -8.89 -2.00
CA PHE A 21 11.35 -9.94 -2.87
C PHE A 21 11.14 -9.36 -4.27
N TRP A 22 11.63 -10.05 -5.28
CA TRP A 22 11.50 -9.65 -6.67
C TRP A 22 10.45 -10.51 -7.35
N GLY A 23 9.43 -9.89 -7.92
CA GLY A 23 8.35 -10.58 -8.63
C GLY A 23 6.97 -10.04 -8.28
N ASP A 24 5.96 -10.88 -8.49
CA ASP A 24 4.57 -10.55 -8.18
C ASP A 24 4.32 -10.60 -6.67
N ALA A 25 4.11 -9.44 -6.08
CA ALA A 25 3.87 -9.31 -4.65
C ALA A 25 2.63 -10.10 -4.17
N PHE A 26 1.58 -10.19 -4.97
CA PHE A 26 0.37 -10.91 -4.60
C PHE A 26 0.52 -12.45 -4.66
N LYS A 27 1.47 -12.94 -5.44
CA LYS A 27 1.88 -14.36 -5.36
C LYS A 27 2.67 -14.60 -4.08
N SER A 28 3.64 -13.72 -3.78
CA SER A 28 4.47 -13.83 -2.58
C SER A 28 3.65 -13.75 -1.29
N ILE A 29 2.58 -12.97 -1.25
CA ILE A 29 1.67 -12.88 -0.08
C ILE A 29 1.13 -14.25 0.33
N ARG A 30 0.91 -15.18 -0.61
CA ARG A 30 0.36 -16.51 -0.31
C ARG A 30 1.28 -17.37 0.54
N GLU A 31 2.58 -17.12 0.48
CA GLU A 31 3.63 -17.85 1.19
C GLU A 31 3.98 -17.22 2.56
N ILE A 32 3.44 -16.04 2.84
CA ILE A 32 3.66 -15.32 4.09
C ILE A 32 2.75 -15.90 5.18
N GLU A 33 3.31 -16.08 6.37
CA GLU A 33 2.59 -16.53 7.57
C GLU A 33 1.45 -15.58 7.94
N ASP A 34 0.40 -16.11 8.57
CA ASP A 34 -0.72 -15.32 9.08
C ASP A 34 -0.25 -14.36 10.18
N SER A 35 -0.89 -13.20 10.24
CA SER A 35 -0.61 -12.21 11.29
C SER A 35 0.89 -11.87 11.43
N LYS A 36 1.59 -11.75 10.31
CA LYS A 36 3.04 -11.50 10.28
C LYS A 36 3.40 -10.04 10.50
N TYR A 37 2.63 -9.13 9.92
CA TYR A 37 2.98 -7.72 9.84
C TYR A 37 2.11 -6.85 10.73
N ASP A 38 2.73 -5.84 11.34
CA ASP A 38 2.03 -4.80 12.10
C ASP A 38 1.52 -3.69 11.18
N LYS A 39 2.20 -3.50 10.03
CA LYS A 39 1.85 -2.46 9.06
C LYS A 39 2.05 -2.97 7.62
N ILE A 40 1.14 -2.58 6.74
CA ILE A 40 1.24 -2.82 5.30
C ILE A 40 1.10 -1.48 4.58
N PHE A 41 2.02 -1.19 3.68
CA PHE A 41 1.94 -0.05 2.76
C PHE A 41 1.72 -0.57 1.35
N VAL A 42 0.61 -0.15 0.74
CA VAL A 42 0.26 -0.49 -0.64
C VAL A 42 0.61 0.72 -1.52
N ASP A 43 1.71 0.59 -2.23
CA ASP A 43 2.21 1.62 -3.14
C ASP A 43 2.19 1.06 -4.58
N LEU A 44 0.98 1.04 -5.14
CA LEU A 44 0.72 0.64 -6.52
C LEU A 44 0.37 1.87 -7.35
N ASN A 45 0.36 1.72 -8.67
CA ASN A 45 -0.22 2.75 -9.53
C ASN A 45 -1.68 3.01 -9.16
N ASP A 46 -2.11 4.23 -9.38
CA ASP A 46 -3.43 4.73 -9.00
C ASP A 46 -4.52 4.49 -10.07
N ASP A 47 -4.27 3.58 -11.03
CA ASP A 47 -5.23 3.24 -12.07
C ASP A 47 -6.28 2.19 -11.62
N GLN A 48 -7.35 2.07 -12.39
CA GLN A 48 -8.44 1.13 -12.10
C GLN A 48 -7.97 -0.34 -12.07
N TYR A 49 -6.99 -0.69 -12.90
CA TYR A 49 -6.42 -2.03 -12.92
C TYR A 49 -5.79 -2.40 -11.56
N CYS A 50 -5.01 -1.49 -10.99
CA CYS A 50 -4.38 -1.69 -9.68
C CYS A 50 -5.41 -1.75 -8.54
N ILE A 51 -6.49 -0.98 -8.63
CA ILE A 51 -7.61 -1.06 -7.67
C ILE A 51 -8.27 -2.44 -7.72
N ASP A 52 -8.53 -2.95 -8.92
CA ASP A 52 -9.16 -4.27 -9.11
C ASP A 52 -8.23 -5.41 -8.67
N LEU A 53 -6.94 -5.27 -8.93
CA LEU A 53 -5.92 -6.21 -8.49
C LEU A 53 -5.84 -6.25 -6.95
N ALA A 54 -5.79 -5.09 -6.31
CA ALA A 54 -5.82 -4.99 -4.85
C ALA A 54 -7.11 -5.60 -4.28
N ARG A 55 -8.27 -5.28 -4.86
CA ARG A 55 -9.57 -5.84 -4.45
C ARG A 55 -9.60 -7.37 -4.44
N LYS A 56 -9.05 -8.00 -5.48
CA LYS A 56 -8.95 -9.46 -5.59
C LYS A 56 -8.06 -10.08 -4.51
N ASN A 57 -7.10 -9.33 -4.00
CA ASN A 57 -6.08 -9.83 -3.06
C ASN A 57 -6.28 -9.34 -1.61
N MET A 58 -7.36 -8.61 -1.30
CA MET A 58 -7.61 -8.06 0.05
C MET A 58 -7.64 -9.14 1.14
N LYS A 59 -8.20 -10.32 0.87
CA LYS A 59 -8.18 -11.43 1.85
C LYS A 59 -6.76 -11.85 2.23
N GLY A 60 -5.84 -11.88 1.26
CA GLY A 60 -4.44 -12.16 1.51
C GLY A 60 -3.79 -11.08 2.39
N LEU A 61 -4.05 -9.81 2.10
CA LEU A 61 -3.56 -8.69 2.90
C LEU A 61 -4.13 -8.70 4.33
N GLN A 62 -5.42 -9.02 4.49
CA GLN A 62 -6.02 -9.20 5.81
C GLN A 62 -5.35 -10.32 6.61
N ARG A 63 -5.12 -11.47 5.96
CA ARG A 63 -4.53 -12.65 6.60
C ARG A 63 -3.13 -12.38 7.18
N ILE A 64 -2.28 -11.67 6.43
CA ILE A 64 -0.89 -11.39 6.85
C ILE A 64 -0.77 -10.20 7.80
N LEU A 65 -1.80 -9.38 7.96
CA LEU A 65 -1.82 -8.25 8.87
C LEU A 65 -2.29 -8.71 10.25
N LYS A 66 -1.58 -8.32 11.29
CA LYS A 66 -1.97 -8.60 12.69
C LYS A 66 -3.27 -7.88 13.04
N LYS A 67 -4.01 -8.44 13.98
CA LYS A 67 -5.12 -7.74 14.65
C LYS A 67 -4.60 -6.44 15.28
N GLY A 68 -5.30 -5.33 15.07
CA GLY A 68 -4.83 -4.00 15.45
C GLY A 68 -3.76 -3.39 14.51
N GLY A 69 -3.28 -4.15 13.53
CA GLY A 69 -2.33 -3.67 12.53
C GLY A 69 -2.97 -2.68 11.57
N VAL A 70 -2.14 -1.90 10.88
CA VAL A 70 -2.57 -0.82 10.00
C VAL A 70 -2.24 -1.13 8.55
N ILE A 71 -3.20 -0.96 7.66
CA ILE A 71 -2.95 -0.91 6.21
C ILE A 71 -3.09 0.53 5.73
N THR A 72 -2.16 0.97 4.90
CA THR A 72 -2.20 2.28 4.24
C THR A 72 -1.95 2.11 2.76
N ALA A 73 -2.82 2.66 1.92
CA ALA A 73 -2.64 2.69 0.48
C ALA A 73 -2.49 4.12 -0.01
N GLN A 74 -1.57 4.34 -0.95
CA GLN A 74 -1.61 5.55 -1.76
C GLN A 74 -2.78 5.43 -2.74
N VAL A 75 -3.60 6.48 -2.86
CA VAL A 75 -4.88 6.39 -3.57
C VAL A 75 -5.06 7.47 -4.64
N GLY A 76 -4.05 8.29 -4.83
CA GLY A 76 -4.06 9.37 -5.80
C GLY A 76 -4.54 10.71 -5.24
N SER A 77 -4.80 11.65 -6.13
CA SER A 77 -5.26 12.99 -5.76
C SER A 77 -6.78 13.07 -5.83
N TYR A 78 -7.40 13.44 -4.71
CA TYR A 78 -8.85 13.66 -4.65
C TYR A 78 -9.27 14.83 -5.55
N ASP A 79 -8.45 15.87 -5.61
CA ASP A 79 -8.72 17.06 -6.42
C ASP A 79 -8.73 16.75 -7.93
N LYS A 80 -7.88 15.80 -8.36
CA LYS A 80 -7.77 15.45 -9.79
C LYS A 80 -8.67 14.28 -10.18
N LYS A 81 -8.83 13.29 -9.29
CA LYS A 81 -9.53 12.02 -9.59
C LYS A 81 -10.37 11.52 -8.41
N PRO A 82 -11.40 12.26 -7.97
CA PRO A 82 -12.17 11.91 -6.77
C PRO A 82 -12.80 10.51 -6.83
N LYS A 83 -13.37 10.13 -7.97
CA LYS A 83 -13.99 8.80 -8.16
C LYS A 83 -13.02 7.65 -7.91
N GLN A 84 -11.77 7.83 -8.29
CA GLN A 84 -10.72 6.82 -8.09
C GLN A 84 -10.35 6.69 -6.61
N VAL A 85 -10.18 7.81 -5.92
CA VAL A 85 -9.94 7.82 -4.48
C VAL A 85 -11.10 7.18 -3.73
N ASP A 86 -12.36 7.50 -4.10
CA ASP A 86 -13.55 6.87 -3.53
C ASP A 86 -13.59 5.35 -3.78
N ASN A 87 -13.18 4.89 -4.95
CA ASN A 87 -13.12 3.45 -5.27
C ASN A 87 -12.09 2.74 -4.38
N TRP A 88 -10.90 3.32 -4.17
CA TRP A 88 -9.92 2.81 -3.22
C TRP A 88 -10.46 2.75 -1.79
N CYS A 89 -11.09 3.83 -1.33
CA CYS A 89 -11.69 3.88 0.00
C CYS A 89 -12.77 2.81 0.17
N LYS A 90 -13.61 2.58 -0.85
CA LYS A 90 -14.62 1.51 -0.84
C LYS A 90 -14.00 0.12 -0.76
N VAL A 91 -12.90 -0.14 -1.48
CA VAL A 91 -12.20 -1.42 -1.43
C VAL A 91 -11.63 -1.67 -0.04
N LEU A 92 -10.98 -0.68 0.57
CA LEU A 92 -10.42 -0.79 1.91
C LEU A 92 -11.51 -0.91 2.98
N SER A 93 -12.56 -0.09 2.93
CA SER A 93 -13.63 -0.10 3.93
C SER A 93 -14.39 -1.42 3.97
N LYS A 94 -14.60 -2.03 2.82
CA LYS A 94 -15.26 -3.35 2.72
C LYS A 94 -14.45 -4.45 3.41
N SER A 95 -13.13 -4.35 3.41
CA SER A 95 -12.24 -5.37 3.95
C SER A 95 -11.80 -5.09 5.39
N PHE A 96 -11.54 -3.83 5.74
CA PHE A 96 -10.94 -3.44 7.02
C PHE A 96 -11.85 -2.55 7.89
N GLY A 97 -12.98 -2.10 7.36
CA GLY A 97 -13.89 -1.20 8.06
C GLY A 97 -13.56 0.28 7.85
N ASN A 98 -13.57 1.07 8.92
CA ASN A 98 -13.41 2.51 8.82
C ASN A 98 -12.11 2.91 8.12
N VAL A 99 -12.21 3.78 7.12
CA VAL A 99 -11.08 4.33 6.38
C VAL A 99 -10.88 5.79 6.78
N LYS A 100 -9.65 6.13 7.15
CA LYS A 100 -9.20 7.51 7.35
C LYS A 100 -8.44 7.95 6.10
N LEU A 101 -8.88 9.03 5.49
CA LEU A 101 -8.18 9.68 4.39
C LEU A 101 -7.29 10.80 4.96
N SER A 102 -6.05 10.84 4.53
CA SER A 102 -5.10 11.91 4.82
C SER A 102 -4.45 12.36 3.52
N GLY A 103 -3.94 13.58 3.47
CA GLY A 103 -3.29 14.14 2.28
C GLY A 103 -2.02 14.88 2.63
N ALA A 104 -1.11 14.94 1.65
CA ALA A 104 0.09 15.74 1.68
C ALA A 104 0.35 16.32 0.30
N TYR A 105 0.82 17.56 0.24
CA TYR A 105 1.25 18.14 -1.03
C TYR A 105 2.55 17.46 -1.50
N ILE A 106 2.53 16.96 -2.72
CA ILE A 106 3.70 16.30 -3.33
C ILE A 106 4.21 17.19 -4.48
N PRO A 107 5.35 17.87 -4.32
CA PRO A 107 5.84 18.82 -5.31
C PRO A 107 6.05 18.22 -6.71
N SER A 108 6.51 16.97 -6.80
CA SER A 108 6.72 16.28 -8.08
C SER A 108 5.43 15.98 -8.84
N PHE A 109 4.27 15.99 -8.17
CA PHE A 109 2.95 15.77 -8.76
C PHE A 109 2.14 17.05 -8.87
N ASP A 110 2.65 18.13 -8.29
CA ASP A 110 1.99 19.43 -8.19
C ASP A 110 0.52 19.33 -7.75
N CYS A 111 0.30 18.59 -6.68
CA CYS A 111 -1.03 18.44 -6.09
C CYS A 111 -0.99 17.80 -4.69
N ASN A 112 -2.11 17.90 -3.98
CA ASN A 112 -2.35 17.11 -2.78
C ASN A 112 -2.57 15.64 -3.17
N TRP A 113 -1.74 14.77 -2.59
CA TRP A 113 -1.81 13.33 -2.76
C TRP A 113 -2.41 12.68 -1.53
N ASN A 114 -3.31 11.75 -1.72
CA ASN A 114 -4.07 11.15 -0.64
C ASN A 114 -3.60 9.73 -0.32
N PHE A 115 -3.70 9.42 0.96
CA PHE A 115 -3.41 8.12 1.57
C PHE A 115 -4.63 7.67 2.36
N ALA A 116 -5.11 6.47 2.06
CA ALA A 116 -6.24 5.87 2.76
C ALA A 116 -5.71 4.82 3.75
N SER A 117 -6.04 4.95 5.02
CA SER A 117 -5.58 4.06 6.08
C SER A 117 -6.76 3.41 6.80
N SER A 118 -6.59 2.16 7.21
CA SER A 118 -7.57 1.42 8.02
C SER A 118 -6.86 0.51 9.02
N ILE A 119 -7.56 0.13 10.09
CA ILE A 119 -7.05 -0.73 11.16
C ILE A 119 -7.74 -2.09 11.04
N MET A 120 -6.96 -3.16 11.12
CA MET A 120 -7.46 -4.53 11.17
C MET A 120 -8.16 -4.79 12.50
N LYS A 121 -9.42 -5.17 12.47
CA LYS A 121 -10.23 -5.49 13.66
C LYS A 121 -9.95 -6.87 14.22
#